data_676c378d8f655b2b1032484d520211bd
#
_entry.id   676c378d8f655b2b1032484d520211bd
#
_cell.length_a   1.000
_cell.length_b   1.000
_cell.length_c   1.000
_cell.angle_alpha   90.00
_cell.angle_beta   90.00
_cell.angle_gamma   90.00
#
_symmetry.space_group_name_H-M   'P 1'
#
loop_
_entity.id
_entity.type
_entity.pdbx_description
1 polymer ?
#
loop_
_entity_poly.entity_id
_entity_poly.type
_entity_poly.pdbx_seq_one_letter_code
_entity_poly.pdbx_strand_id
1 'polypeptide(L)'
;FLYAVSYTCFVELMPCVFFDLMPFMRIQGFGKCMGISFVDSTMIPVCHNMRRKFNKVFDELTKNGKGTMGWCPGLKLHLLCNEIGDVLMFCLTPANEDDRNPRVWKVFTKVLYGKVFADKGYIKQEFFENLFNQGIHLVHGLSRT
;
A
#
# COMPACT_ATOMS: atom_id res chain seq x y z
N PHE A 1 -9.08 19.36 22.76
CA PHE A 1 -9.36 20.12 21.52
C PHE A 1 -10.67 20.89 21.70
N LEU A 2 -10.58 22.16 22.14
CA LEU A 2 -11.76 23.00 22.42
C LEU A 2 -12.55 23.41 21.16
N TYR A 3 -12.00 23.23 19.97
CA TYR A 3 -12.58 23.66 18.69
C TYR A 3 -12.58 22.56 17.62
N ALA A 4 -12.67 21.30 18.03
CA ALA A 4 -12.80 20.21 17.07
C ALA A 4 -14.17 20.29 16.37
N VAL A 5 -14.15 20.21 15.03
CA VAL A 5 -15.40 20.15 14.24
C VAL A 5 -16.16 18.85 14.54
N SER A 6 -17.48 18.86 14.35
CA SER A 6 -18.28 17.65 14.48
C SER A 6 -17.87 16.61 13.43
N TYR A 7 -18.16 15.34 13.68
CA TYR A 7 -17.88 14.26 12.73
C TYR A 7 -18.48 14.52 11.34
N THR A 8 -19.72 15.00 11.29
CA THR A 8 -20.41 15.31 10.04
C THR A 8 -19.66 16.41 9.27
N CYS A 9 -19.33 17.51 9.93
CA CYS A 9 -18.57 18.61 9.34
C CYS A 9 -17.17 18.15 8.85
N PHE A 10 -16.49 17.28 9.62
CA PHE A 10 -15.21 16.71 9.21
C PHE A 10 -15.35 15.91 7.92
N VAL A 11 -16.34 15.03 7.80
CA VAL A 11 -16.57 14.22 6.60
C VAL A 11 -16.92 15.08 5.38
N GLU A 12 -17.70 16.14 5.57
CA GLU A 12 -18.06 17.09 4.50
C GLU A 12 -16.85 17.91 4.01
N LEU A 13 -15.91 18.23 4.90
CA LEU A 13 -14.71 18.98 4.55
C LEU A 13 -13.62 18.12 3.88
N MET A 14 -13.61 16.80 4.09
CA MET A 14 -12.58 15.90 3.53
C MET A 14 -12.38 16.05 2.02
N PRO A 15 -13.43 16.09 1.17
CA PRO A 15 -13.25 16.26 -0.27
C PRO A 15 -12.59 17.60 -0.65
N CYS A 16 -12.85 18.66 0.10
CA CYS A 16 -12.27 19.98 -0.16
C CYS A 16 -10.75 20.00 0.07
N VAL A 17 -10.30 19.29 1.11
CA VAL A 17 -8.88 19.24 1.50
C VAL A 17 -8.08 18.26 0.64
N PHE A 18 -8.74 17.34 -0.06
CA PHE A 18 -8.09 16.28 -0.81
C PHE A 18 -7.12 16.82 -1.88
N PHE A 19 -7.51 17.84 -2.61
CA PHE A 19 -6.68 18.44 -3.67
C PHE A 19 -5.46 19.18 -3.14
N ASP A 20 -5.51 19.69 -1.90
CA ASP A 20 -4.37 20.32 -1.24
C ASP A 20 -3.45 19.27 -0.61
N LEU A 21 -4.04 18.20 -0.07
CA LEU A 21 -3.31 17.12 0.57
C LEU A 21 -2.43 16.34 -0.43
N MET A 22 -2.90 16.13 -1.66
CA MET A 22 -2.16 15.35 -2.66
C MET A 22 -0.82 16.00 -3.08
N PRO A 23 -0.76 17.31 -3.43
CA PRO A 23 0.51 17.99 -3.67
C PRO A 23 1.40 18.03 -2.42
N PHE A 24 0.82 18.30 -1.25
CA PHE A 24 1.57 18.29 0.02
C PHE A 24 2.27 16.94 0.26
N MET A 25 1.54 15.84 0.12
CA MET A 25 2.10 14.49 0.24
C MET A 25 3.24 14.25 -0.76
N ARG A 26 3.09 14.73 -2.01
CA ARG A 26 4.14 14.56 -3.03
C ARG A 26 5.40 15.37 -2.77
N ILE A 27 5.27 16.56 -2.18
CA ILE A 27 6.38 17.51 -2.02
C ILE A 27 7.08 17.31 -0.67
N GLN A 28 6.30 17.08 0.39
CA GLN A 28 6.80 17.06 1.77
C GLN A 28 6.46 15.78 2.54
N GLY A 29 5.40 15.07 2.15
CA GLY A 29 4.90 13.91 2.88
C GLY A 29 5.68 12.62 2.62
N PHE A 30 6.39 12.52 1.49
CA PHE A 30 7.21 11.37 1.17
C PHE A 30 8.67 11.59 1.57
N GLY A 31 9.23 10.57 2.23
CA GLY A 31 10.64 10.50 2.54
C GLY A 31 11.51 10.17 1.33
N LYS A 32 12.79 10.05 1.56
CA LYS A 32 13.78 9.62 0.57
C LYS A 32 14.31 8.24 0.90
N CYS A 33 14.54 7.42 -0.12
CA CYS A 33 15.24 6.15 0.06
C CYS A 33 16.69 6.43 0.52
N MET A 34 17.13 5.72 1.55
CA MET A 34 18.50 5.83 2.11
C MET A 34 19.31 4.52 1.95
N GLY A 35 18.82 3.61 1.10
CA GLY A 35 19.49 2.35 0.81
C GLY A 35 18.88 1.14 1.52
N ILE A 36 18.04 1.35 2.54
CA ILE A 36 17.26 0.29 3.19
C ILE A 36 15.79 0.70 3.14
N SER A 37 14.95 -0.22 2.70
CA SER A 37 13.52 0.00 2.61
C SER A 37 12.74 -1.23 3.03
N PHE A 38 11.51 -1.04 3.43
CA PHE A 38 10.58 -2.08 3.85
C PHE A 38 9.31 -1.99 3.03
N VAL A 39 8.85 -3.12 2.51
CA VAL A 39 7.58 -3.21 1.79
C VAL A 39 6.66 -4.17 2.49
N ASP A 40 5.42 -3.74 2.69
CA ASP A 40 4.36 -4.57 3.24
C ASP A 40 3.02 -4.24 2.57
N SER A 41 2.05 -5.12 2.71
CA SER A 41 0.69 -4.89 2.23
C SER A 41 -0.34 -5.17 3.29
N THR A 42 -1.37 -4.35 3.32
CA THR A 42 -2.52 -4.54 4.19
C THR A 42 -3.82 -4.43 3.42
N MET A 43 -4.80 -5.21 3.81
CA MET A 43 -6.12 -5.15 3.20
C MET A 43 -6.98 -4.11 3.90
N ILE A 44 -7.59 -3.23 3.11
CA ILE A 44 -8.59 -2.26 3.55
C ILE A 44 -9.96 -2.77 3.14
N PRO A 45 -10.76 -3.33 4.07
CA PRO A 45 -12.11 -3.78 3.77
C PRO A 45 -13.02 -2.57 3.49
N VAL A 46 -13.78 -2.64 2.41
CA VAL A 46 -14.75 -1.59 2.06
C VAL A 46 -16.09 -1.83 2.74
N CYS A 47 -16.49 -3.09 2.87
CA CYS A 47 -17.69 -3.45 3.61
C CYS A 47 -17.61 -4.86 4.18
N HIS A 48 -18.46 -5.15 5.15
CA HIS A 48 -18.61 -6.51 5.66
C HIS A 48 -19.15 -7.45 4.58
N ASN A 49 -18.70 -8.70 4.56
CA ASN A 49 -19.08 -9.69 3.53
C ASN A 49 -20.60 -9.85 3.34
N MET A 50 -21.37 -9.76 4.41
CA MET A 50 -22.85 -9.84 4.34
C MET A 50 -23.48 -8.67 3.57
N ARG A 51 -22.84 -7.51 3.50
CA ARG A 51 -23.32 -6.33 2.76
C ARG A 51 -22.82 -6.26 1.32
N ARG A 52 -22.01 -7.20 0.87
CA ARG A 52 -21.39 -7.21 -0.46
C ARG A 52 -22.36 -6.98 -1.60
N LYS A 53 -23.53 -7.64 -1.58
CA LYS A 53 -24.54 -7.54 -2.65
C LYS A 53 -25.22 -6.17 -2.70
N PHE A 54 -25.20 -5.43 -1.62
CA PHE A 54 -25.88 -4.13 -1.49
C PHE A 54 -24.91 -2.95 -1.55
N ASN A 55 -23.59 -3.21 -1.44
CA ASN A 55 -22.58 -2.16 -1.48
C ASN A 55 -22.25 -1.81 -2.93
N LYS A 56 -22.59 -0.60 -3.34
CA LYS A 56 -22.27 -0.07 -4.67
C LYS A 56 -21.04 0.86 -4.64
N VAL A 57 -20.50 1.14 -3.45
CA VAL A 57 -19.34 2.02 -3.29
C VAL A 57 -18.09 1.25 -3.72
N PHE A 58 -17.34 1.81 -4.66
CA PHE A 58 -16.12 1.20 -5.22
C PHE A 58 -16.31 -0.18 -5.85
N ASP A 59 -17.50 -0.55 -6.32
CA ASP A 59 -17.81 -1.89 -6.84
C ASP A 59 -16.87 -2.29 -7.98
N GLU A 60 -16.56 -1.37 -8.89
CA GLU A 60 -15.63 -1.61 -10.01
C GLU A 60 -14.16 -1.72 -9.56
N LEU A 61 -13.79 -1.07 -8.46
CA LEU A 61 -12.41 -0.99 -7.97
C LEU A 61 -12.09 -2.09 -6.95
N THR A 62 -13.11 -2.63 -6.28
CA THR A 62 -12.92 -3.62 -5.22
C THR A 62 -13.08 -5.04 -5.73
N LYS A 63 -12.28 -5.95 -5.20
CA LYS A 63 -12.43 -7.39 -5.40
C LYS A 63 -12.37 -8.09 -4.05
N ASN A 64 -12.84 -9.34 -4.01
CA ASN A 64 -12.76 -10.13 -2.79
C ASN A 64 -11.32 -10.54 -2.52
N GLY A 65 -10.84 -10.20 -1.36
CA GLY A 65 -9.56 -10.65 -0.85
C GLY A 65 -9.72 -11.33 0.51
N LYS A 66 -8.71 -12.07 0.91
CA LYS A 66 -8.63 -12.70 2.23
C LYS A 66 -7.85 -11.78 3.16
N GLY A 67 -8.54 -11.16 4.11
CA GLY A 67 -7.93 -10.40 5.20
C GLY A 67 -7.90 -11.19 6.51
N THR A 68 -7.47 -10.54 7.58
CA THR A 68 -7.46 -11.11 8.94
C THR A 68 -8.84 -11.51 9.43
N MET A 69 -9.89 -10.83 8.97
CA MET A 69 -11.29 -11.11 9.31
C MET A 69 -12.00 -12.03 8.29
N GLY A 70 -11.26 -12.72 7.43
CA GLY A 70 -11.81 -13.60 6.39
C GLY A 70 -11.92 -12.92 5.02
N TRP A 71 -12.78 -13.47 4.16
CA TRP A 71 -13.00 -12.97 2.81
C TRP A 71 -13.97 -11.78 2.81
N CYS A 72 -13.56 -10.65 2.28
CA CYS A 72 -14.42 -9.48 2.12
C CYS A 72 -14.01 -8.67 0.88
N PRO A 73 -14.93 -7.86 0.32
CA PRO A 73 -14.58 -6.91 -0.74
C PRO A 73 -13.72 -5.78 -0.17
N GLY A 74 -12.65 -5.47 -0.87
CA GLY A 74 -11.73 -4.45 -0.39
C GLY A 74 -10.69 -4.03 -1.42
N LEU A 75 -9.80 -3.19 -0.94
CA LEU A 75 -8.58 -2.77 -1.62
C LEU A 75 -7.37 -3.28 -0.83
N LYS A 76 -6.27 -3.47 -1.50
CA LYS A 76 -4.98 -3.77 -0.87
C LYS A 76 -4.09 -2.53 -0.97
N LEU A 77 -3.65 -2.03 0.17
CA LEU A 77 -2.67 -0.98 0.28
C LEU A 77 -1.28 -1.61 0.36
N HIS A 78 -0.46 -1.34 -0.63
CA HIS A 78 0.97 -1.65 -0.60
C HIS A 78 1.70 -0.41 -0.14
N LEU A 79 2.51 -0.54 0.89
CA LEU A 79 3.23 0.57 1.51
C LEU A 79 4.73 0.30 1.43
N LEU A 80 5.48 1.32 1.07
CA LEU A 80 6.93 1.31 1.02
C LEU A 80 7.45 2.38 1.96
N CYS A 81 8.30 1.99 2.93
CA CYS A 81 8.90 2.89 3.92
C CYS A 81 10.43 2.76 3.91
N ASN A 82 11.12 3.80 4.36
CA ASN A 82 12.57 3.74 4.64
C ASN A 82 12.85 3.23 6.07
N GLU A 83 14.14 3.17 6.45
CA GLU A 83 14.59 2.67 7.76
C GLU A 83 14.18 3.54 8.94
N ILE A 84 13.86 4.80 8.74
CA ILE A 84 13.37 5.71 9.79
C ILE A 84 11.84 5.77 9.87
N GLY A 85 11.13 5.03 9.00
CA GLY A 85 9.68 4.94 8.99
C GLY A 85 8.97 5.96 8.11
N ASP A 86 9.69 6.76 7.31
CA ASP A 86 9.06 7.65 6.35
C ASP A 86 8.46 6.84 5.20
N VAL A 87 7.27 7.22 4.79
CA VAL A 87 6.62 6.65 3.61
C VAL A 87 7.32 7.14 2.35
N LEU A 88 7.85 6.22 1.56
CA LEU A 88 8.49 6.53 0.27
C LEU A 88 7.47 6.55 -0.86
N MET A 89 6.56 5.59 -0.85
CA MET A 89 5.53 5.39 -1.86
C MET A 89 4.41 4.50 -1.32
N PHE A 90 3.23 4.63 -1.90
CA PHE A 90 2.17 3.68 -1.70
C PHE A 90 1.43 3.38 -3.01
N CYS A 91 0.77 2.24 -3.07
CA CYS A 91 -0.06 1.83 -4.19
C CYS A 91 -1.32 1.13 -3.69
N LEU A 92 -2.46 1.41 -4.31
CA LEU A 92 -3.72 0.73 -4.04
C LEU A 92 -4.04 -0.21 -5.21
N THR A 93 -4.37 -1.44 -4.88
CA THR A 93 -4.83 -2.45 -5.84
C THR A 93 -6.13 -3.09 -5.35
N PRO A 94 -6.90 -3.76 -6.22
CA PRO A 94 -7.97 -4.64 -5.76
C PRO A 94 -7.45 -5.69 -4.78
N ALA A 95 -8.25 -6.07 -3.78
CA ALA A 95 -7.80 -6.94 -2.69
C ALA A 95 -7.38 -8.37 -3.12
N ASN A 96 -7.79 -8.81 -4.31
CA ASN A 96 -7.39 -10.11 -4.88
C ASN A 96 -6.05 -10.08 -5.63
N GLU A 97 -5.45 -8.90 -5.79
CA GLU A 97 -4.17 -8.78 -6.49
C GLU A 97 -3.04 -9.42 -5.67
N ASP A 98 -2.13 -10.06 -6.39
CA ASP A 98 -0.92 -10.63 -5.80
C ASP A 98 0.08 -9.53 -5.42
N ASP A 99 0.78 -9.71 -4.30
CA ASP A 99 1.82 -8.77 -3.83
C ASP A 99 3.01 -8.69 -4.83
N ARG A 100 3.14 -9.69 -5.69
CA ARG A 100 4.12 -9.75 -6.78
C ARG A 100 3.68 -9.06 -8.06
N ASN A 101 2.54 -8.35 -8.05
CA ASN A 101 2.03 -7.69 -9.25
C ASN A 101 3.08 -6.73 -9.84
N PRO A 102 3.49 -6.93 -11.11
CA PRO A 102 4.51 -6.08 -11.76
C PRO A 102 4.15 -4.60 -11.80
N ARG A 103 2.85 -4.26 -11.78
CA ARG A 103 2.39 -2.86 -11.77
C ARG A 103 2.78 -2.15 -10.48
N VAL A 104 2.66 -2.81 -9.32
CA VAL A 104 3.06 -2.27 -8.02
C VAL A 104 4.56 -2.00 -8.01
N TRP A 105 5.33 -2.99 -8.41
CA TRP A 105 6.78 -2.88 -8.42
C TRP A 105 7.30 -1.87 -9.44
N LYS A 106 6.68 -1.73 -10.60
CA LYS A 106 7.02 -0.69 -11.58
C LYS A 106 6.90 0.73 -10.98
N VAL A 107 6.03 0.91 -10.00
CA VAL A 107 5.92 2.18 -9.27
C VAL A 107 7.02 2.30 -8.22
N PHE A 108 7.26 1.23 -7.46
CA PHE A 108 8.22 1.22 -6.35
C PHE A 108 9.68 1.32 -6.84
N THR A 109 10.04 0.64 -7.91
CA THR A 109 11.41 0.68 -8.47
C THR A 109 11.86 2.08 -8.89
N LYS A 110 10.93 3.03 -9.11
CA LYS A 110 11.28 4.42 -9.45
C LYS A 110 11.92 5.19 -8.30
N VAL A 111 11.69 4.77 -7.06
CA VAL A 111 12.14 5.47 -5.85
C VAL A 111 13.08 4.60 -5.00
N LEU A 112 13.28 3.34 -5.39
CA LEU A 112 14.06 2.36 -4.65
C LEU A 112 15.48 2.22 -5.18
N TYR A 113 16.40 2.02 -4.25
CA TYR A 113 17.74 1.46 -4.50
C TYR A 113 18.24 0.74 -3.23
N GLY A 114 19.24 -0.12 -3.37
CA GLY A 114 19.84 -0.82 -2.25
C GLY A 114 19.01 -2.02 -1.77
N LYS A 115 18.86 -2.20 -0.47
CA LYS A 115 18.22 -3.36 0.14
C LYS A 115 16.74 -3.10 0.40
N VAL A 116 15.87 -4.03 -0.01
CA VAL A 116 14.44 -3.99 0.24
C VAL A 116 14.02 -5.23 1.01
N PHE A 117 13.50 -5.03 2.19
CA PHE A 117 12.96 -6.10 3.03
C PHE A 117 11.47 -6.29 2.74
N ALA A 118 11.09 -7.51 2.41
CA ALA A 118 9.72 -7.88 2.08
C ALA A 118 9.33 -9.22 2.72
N ASP A 119 8.04 -9.44 2.92
CA ASP A 119 7.54 -10.75 3.31
C ASP A 119 7.64 -11.74 2.14
N LYS A 120 7.57 -13.04 2.47
CA LYS A 120 7.68 -14.17 1.50
C LYS A 120 6.68 -14.08 0.35
N GLY A 121 5.53 -13.43 0.56
CA GLY A 121 4.52 -13.20 -0.48
C GLY A 121 5.02 -12.40 -1.68
N TYR A 122 6.09 -11.64 -1.53
CA TYR A 122 6.68 -10.80 -2.59
C TYR A 122 7.73 -11.50 -3.45
N ILE A 123 8.11 -12.76 -3.13
CA ILE A 123 9.23 -13.44 -3.76
C ILE A 123 8.77 -14.27 -4.96
N LYS A 124 9.29 -13.93 -6.12
CA LYS A 124 9.26 -14.75 -7.34
C LYS A 124 10.66 -14.71 -7.98
N GLN A 125 11.24 -15.86 -8.31
CA GLN A 125 12.63 -15.95 -8.72
C GLN A 125 12.97 -15.08 -9.94
N GLU A 126 12.13 -15.09 -10.97
CA GLU A 126 12.28 -14.24 -12.16
C GLU A 126 12.28 -12.75 -11.85
N PHE A 127 11.56 -12.38 -10.79
CA PHE A 127 11.39 -11.02 -10.36
C PHE A 127 12.62 -10.54 -9.58
N PHE A 128 13.22 -11.42 -8.80
CA PHE A 128 14.44 -11.18 -8.04
C PHE A 128 15.61 -10.77 -8.96
N GLU A 129 15.80 -11.47 -10.06
CA GLU A 129 16.88 -11.17 -11.04
C GLU A 129 16.68 -9.80 -11.70
N ASN A 130 15.44 -9.47 -12.05
CA ASN A 130 15.13 -8.18 -12.65
C ASN A 130 15.39 -7.00 -11.70
N LEU A 131 15.05 -7.16 -10.41
CA LEU A 131 15.32 -6.15 -9.40
C LEU A 131 16.82 -6.01 -9.11
N PHE A 132 17.52 -7.14 -9.03
CA PHE A 132 18.95 -7.18 -8.82
C PHE A 132 19.71 -6.41 -9.91
N ASN A 133 19.34 -6.61 -11.18
CA ASN A 133 19.90 -5.88 -12.32
C ASN A 133 19.63 -4.38 -12.28
N GLN A 134 18.62 -3.94 -11.53
CA GLN A 134 18.30 -2.53 -11.28
C GLN A 134 18.97 -1.98 -10.00
N GLY A 135 19.86 -2.75 -9.36
CA GLY A 135 20.53 -2.35 -8.12
C GLY A 135 19.67 -2.47 -6.86
N ILE A 136 18.58 -3.24 -6.92
CA ILE A 136 17.65 -3.47 -5.81
C ILE A 136 17.83 -4.90 -5.30
N HIS A 137 18.32 -5.04 -4.07
CA HIS A 137 18.53 -6.31 -3.41
C HIS A 137 17.33 -6.67 -2.52
N LEU A 138 16.46 -7.54 -3.00
CA LEU A 138 15.32 -8.01 -2.23
C LEU A 138 15.79 -8.99 -1.14
N VAL A 139 15.50 -8.67 0.11
CA VAL A 139 15.83 -9.47 1.29
C VAL A 139 14.53 -9.96 1.91
N HIS A 140 14.41 -11.26 2.07
CA HIS A 140 13.26 -11.84 2.79
C HIS A 140 13.67 -12.30 4.18
N GLY A 141 12.78 -12.11 5.14
CA GLY A 141 12.98 -12.65 6.48
C GLY A 141 13.05 -14.19 6.46
N LEU A 142 14.12 -14.75 7.01
CA LEU A 142 14.15 -16.17 7.31
C LEU A 142 13.08 -16.41 8.40
N SER A 143 12.07 -17.25 8.09
CA SER A 143 11.17 -17.70 9.15
C SER A 143 12.02 -18.51 10.12
N ARG A 144 12.05 -18.09 11.38
CA ARG A 144 12.46 -18.99 12.46
C ARG A 144 11.49 -20.18 12.46
N THR A 145 11.98 -21.32 12.10
CA THR A 145 11.35 -22.62 12.38
C THR A 145 11.29 -22.81 13.88
#